data_c0f12075bf0c2b238a83ee902899b022
#
_entry.id   c0f12075bf0c2b238a83ee902899b022
#
_cell.length_a   1.000
_cell.length_b   1.000
_cell.length_c   1.000
_cell.angle_alpha   90.00
_cell.angle_beta   90.00
_cell.angle_gamma   90.00
#
_symmetry.space_group_name_H-M   'P 1'
#
loop_
_entity.id
_entity.type
_entity.pdbx_description
1 polymer ?
#
loop_
_entity_poly.entity_id
_entity_poly.type
_entity_poly.pdbx_seq_one_letter_code
_entity_poly.pdbx_strand_id
1 'polypeptide(L)'
;PEDILTADDIYYLSVNKAQTAKILLVTNGNTFLENALKLTEGTEIYKMSSDTMETADLSGYDLYIFDGSMPDIVPNDGCIFVLNPPSDNGFIDVGETKQLNCYSEGSTDLTSGGTLQFIISEAKEITRPSWAVTESTADGVPLIMRGENNGQKTCIFTFDIHNSDLPLLKDFPVMIYNLTDWFLPGRTGIQTVTHCGDKLNIQSLASAEKIRVSDPEGNERTVAPPFPTADYSDTTEAGFYKVIFENSDGSTDETVIAVNAETDGESELSALFGQDKEGNSGAASKGGVGLMGILTIIAVIALLAEWWVKYYGNKHR
;
A
#
# COMPACT_ATOMS: atom_id res chain seq x y z
N PRO A 1 12.48 9.77 -37.88
CA PRO A 1 11.13 9.99 -38.33
C PRO A 1 10.47 10.89 -37.30
N GLU A 2 9.88 11.99 -37.73
CA GLU A 2 9.06 12.83 -36.88
C GLU A 2 7.81 11.99 -36.56
N ASP A 3 7.64 11.64 -35.32
CA ASP A 3 6.43 10.95 -34.83
C ASP A 3 5.29 11.96 -34.73
N ILE A 4 4.07 11.50 -34.98
CA ILE A 4 2.85 12.32 -34.95
C ILE A 4 2.39 12.55 -33.48
N LEU A 5 2.83 11.70 -32.54
CA LEU A 5 2.47 11.75 -31.12
C LEU A 5 3.67 12.23 -30.29
N THR A 6 3.79 13.52 -30.10
CA THR A 6 4.85 14.11 -29.24
C THR A 6 4.59 13.93 -27.76
N ALA A 7 3.45 13.35 -27.37
CA ALA A 7 3.07 13.17 -25.97
C ALA A 7 3.76 11.98 -25.29
N ASP A 8 4.26 11.00 -26.04
CA ASP A 8 4.99 9.83 -25.55
C ASP A 8 6.51 10.01 -25.52
N ASP A 9 7.01 11.08 -26.14
CA ASP A 9 8.44 11.44 -26.13
C ASP A 9 8.90 12.00 -24.76
N ILE A 10 7.98 12.37 -23.86
CA ILE A 10 8.30 13.03 -22.59
C ILE A 10 7.73 12.23 -21.44
N TYR A 11 8.60 11.78 -20.55
CA TYR A 11 8.22 11.16 -19.29
C TYR A 11 8.40 12.15 -18.12
N TYR A 12 7.32 12.41 -17.41
CA TYR A 12 7.30 13.31 -16.26
C TYR A 12 7.53 12.52 -14.98
N LEU A 13 8.39 13.05 -14.13
CA LEU A 13 8.70 12.48 -12.83
C LEU A 13 8.68 13.61 -11.79
N SER A 14 7.87 13.45 -10.75
CA SER A 14 7.86 14.39 -9.63
C SER A 14 8.58 13.82 -8.42
N VAL A 15 9.42 14.64 -7.80
CA VAL A 15 10.04 14.35 -6.51
C VAL A 15 9.55 15.41 -5.54
N ASN A 16 8.60 15.04 -4.71
CA ASN A 16 8.06 15.93 -3.69
C ASN A 16 8.96 15.96 -2.47
N LYS A 17 9.05 17.14 -1.84
CA LYS A 17 9.58 17.19 -0.49
C LYS A 17 8.61 16.42 0.41
N ALA A 18 9.13 15.42 1.13
CA ALA A 18 8.31 14.70 2.11
C ALA A 18 7.67 15.71 3.06
N GLN A 19 6.35 15.76 3.08
CA GLN A 19 5.62 16.53 4.09
C GLN A 19 5.61 15.73 5.36
N THR A 20 5.95 16.36 6.47
CA THR A 20 5.96 15.69 7.77
C THR A 20 4.53 15.43 8.22
N ALA A 21 4.16 14.15 8.36
CA ALA A 21 2.86 13.77 8.89
C ALA A 21 2.89 13.76 10.41
N LYS A 22 1.84 14.26 11.04
CA LYS A 22 1.66 14.27 12.49
C LYS A 22 0.88 13.04 12.92
N ILE A 23 1.50 12.19 13.72
CA ILE A 23 0.89 10.98 14.28
C ILE A 23 0.67 11.18 15.78
N LEU A 24 -0.58 11.08 16.24
CA LEU A 24 -0.87 11.02 17.67
C LEU A 24 -0.95 9.56 18.11
N LEU A 25 -0.08 9.16 19.02
CA LEU A 25 -0.10 7.85 19.68
C LEU A 25 -0.63 7.98 21.11
N VAL A 26 -1.85 7.52 21.34
CA VAL A 26 -2.43 7.40 22.67
C VAL A 26 -2.16 6.01 23.20
N THR A 27 -1.29 5.91 24.21
CA THR A 27 -0.86 4.62 24.79
C THR A 27 -0.39 4.79 26.22
N ASN A 28 -0.59 3.77 27.04
CA ASN A 28 -0.02 3.70 28.39
C ASN A 28 1.36 3.00 28.41
N GLY A 29 1.91 2.69 27.23
CA GLY A 29 3.24 2.14 27.04
C GLY A 29 3.26 0.97 26.06
N ASN A 30 3.70 1.23 24.81
CA ASN A 30 3.84 0.21 23.78
C ASN A 30 5.15 0.42 23.01
N THR A 31 6.24 -0.10 23.61
CA THR A 31 7.58 0.10 23.08
C THR A 31 7.77 -0.53 21.68
N PHE A 32 7.08 -1.64 21.39
CA PHE A 32 7.16 -2.29 20.09
C PHE A 32 6.57 -1.39 19.00
N LEU A 33 5.38 -0.87 19.23
CA LEU A 33 4.69 0.01 18.29
C LEU A 33 5.46 1.34 18.12
N GLU A 34 5.91 1.94 19.23
CA GLU A 34 6.70 3.18 19.21
C GLU A 34 7.99 3.02 18.38
N ASN A 35 8.69 1.90 18.54
CA ASN A 35 9.91 1.65 17.78
C ASN A 35 9.63 1.36 16.30
N ALA A 36 8.56 0.65 15.99
CA ALA A 36 8.18 0.40 14.60
C ALA A 36 7.78 1.71 13.88
N LEU A 37 6.99 2.57 14.52
CA LEU A 37 6.60 3.87 13.97
C LEU A 37 7.80 4.80 13.71
N LYS A 38 8.82 4.78 14.56
CA LYS A 38 10.06 5.58 14.37
C LYS A 38 10.85 5.21 13.13
N LEU A 39 10.61 4.04 12.55
CA LEU A 39 11.24 3.62 11.30
C LEU A 39 10.61 4.27 10.07
N THR A 40 9.45 4.89 10.22
CA THR A 40 8.77 5.58 9.13
C THR A 40 9.30 7.00 9.01
N GLU A 41 10.03 7.26 7.92
CA GLU A 41 10.52 8.60 7.61
C GLU A 41 9.37 9.56 7.30
N GLY A 42 9.57 10.85 7.51
CA GLY A 42 8.57 11.87 7.22
C GLY A 42 7.40 11.91 8.21
N THR A 43 7.56 11.35 9.41
CA THR A 43 6.53 11.39 10.46
C THR A 43 7.03 12.06 11.74
N GLU A 44 6.17 12.84 12.39
CA GLU A 44 6.34 13.34 13.75
C GLU A 44 5.37 12.62 14.68
N ILE A 45 5.90 11.95 15.69
CA ILE A 45 5.10 11.15 16.62
C ILE A 45 4.91 11.96 17.92
N TYR A 46 3.65 12.29 18.20
CA TYR A 46 3.20 12.87 19.45
C TYR A 46 2.63 11.77 20.33
N LYS A 47 3.05 11.71 21.58
CA LYS A 47 2.64 10.67 22.52
C LYS A 47 1.79 11.25 23.63
N MET A 48 0.71 10.56 23.96
CA MET A 48 -0.23 10.94 25.02
C MET A 48 -0.64 9.68 25.80
N SER A 49 -0.88 9.83 27.12
CA SER A 49 -1.50 8.78 27.92
C SER A 49 -3.03 8.81 27.80
N SER A 50 -3.69 7.70 28.08
CA SER A 50 -5.15 7.62 28.11
C SER A 50 -5.79 8.64 29.07
N ASP A 51 -5.20 8.85 30.25
CA ASP A 51 -5.70 9.80 31.24
C ASP A 51 -5.70 11.25 30.72
N THR A 52 -4.69 11.59 29.93
CA THR A 52 -4.56 12.95 29.34
C THR A 52 -5.51 13.14 28.17
N MET A 53 -5.83 12.08 27.44
CA MET A 53 -6.72 12.09 26.27
C MET A 53 -8.11 12.62 26.61
N GLU A 54 -8.68 12.29 27.78
CA GLU A 54 -10.02 12.70 28.19
C GLU A 54 -10.23 14.23 28.24
N THR A 55 -9.15 14.98 28.44
CA THR A 55 -9.21 16.45 28.57
C THR A 55 -8.53 17.20 27.44
N ALA A 56 -7.92 16.51 26.50
CA ALA A 56 -7.15 17.09 25.41
C ALA A 56 -8.04 17.38 24.18
N ASP A 57 -7.65 18.38 23.43
CA ASP A 57 -8.15 18.59 22.08
C ASP A 57 -7.44 17.59 21.14
N LEU A 58 -8.20 16.66 20.58
CA LEU A 58 -7.71 15.62 19.68
C LEU A 58 -7.94 16.06 18.23
N SER A 59 -7.37 17.16 17.81
CA SER A 59 -7.50 17.64 16.43
C SER A 59 -6.14 17.97 15.81
N GLY A 60 -6.06 17.97 14.48
CA GLY A 60 -4.88 18.39 13.74
C GLY A 60 -3.78 17.33 13.59
N TYR A 61 -4.12 16.05 13.69
CA TYR A 61 -3.22 14.93 13.39
C TYR A 61 -3.67 14.17 12.15
N ASP A 62 -2.71 13.75 11.34
CA ASP A 62 -2.98 13.00 10.11
C ASP A 62 -3.34 11.53 10.40
N LEU A 63 -2.83 10.99 11.51
CA LEU A 63 -3.12 9.64 11.99
C LEU A 63 -3.26 9.63 13.52
N TYR A 64 -4.36 9.10 13.99
CA TYR A 64 -4.63 8.82 15.40
C TYR A 64 -4.47 7.35 15.66
N ILE A 65 -3.62 6.98 16.62
CA ILE A 65 -3.39 5.60 17.05
C ILE A 65 -3.86 5.46 18.48
N PHE A 66 -4.87 4.65 18.70
CA PHE A 66 -5.47 4.38 19.99
C PHE A 66 -5.11 2.97 20.46
N ASP A 67 -4.30 2.86 21.48
CA ASP A 67 -3.78 1.60 22.02
C ASP A 67 -4.42 1.29 23.38
N GLY A 68 -5.42 0.41 23.39
CA GLY A 68 -6.17 -0.03 24.57
C GLY A 68 -7.15 0.99 25.15
N SER A 69 -7.26 2.17 24.56
CA SER A 69 -8.17 3.24 24.98
C SER A 69 -8.71 3.98 23.75
N MET A 70 -9.88 4.59 23.88
CA MET A 70 -10.51 5.40 22.84
C MET A 70 -11.20 6.60 23.45
N PRO A 71 -11.26 7.75 22.76
CA PRO A 71 -12.05 8.89 23.21
C PRO A 71 -13.54 8.65 22.99
N ASP A 72 -14.40 9.34 23.74
CA ASP A 72 -15.85 9.31 23.56
C ASP A 72 -16.26 9.77 22.14
N ILE A 73 -15.55 10.76 21.60
CA ILE A 73 -15.73 11.27 20.25
C ILE A 73 -14.44 11.05 19.48
N VAL A 74 -14.50 10.14 18.51
CA VAL A 74 -13.35 9.84 17.65
C VAL A 74 -13.15 11.00 16.66
N PRO A 75 -11.91 11.51 16.49
CA PRO A 75 -11.61 12.55 15.52
C PRO A 75 -12.00 12.14 14.09
N ASN A 76 -12.43 13.08 13.29
CA ASN A 76 -12.85 12.85 11.91
C ASN A 76 -11.97 13.58 10.88
N ASP A 77 -10.87 14.18 11.33
CA ASP A 77 -9.94 14.98 10.53
C ASP A 77 -8.67 14.24 10.11
N GLY A 78 -8.47 12.99 10.55
CA GLY A 78 -7.33 12.14 10.20
C GLY A 78 -7.71 10.67 10.11
N CYS A 79 -6.73 9.82 9.77
CA CYS A 79 -6.89 8.38 9.75
C CYS A 79 -6.96 7.78 11.16
N ILE A 80 -7.55 6.60 11.32
CA ILE A 80 -7.73 5.95 12.63
C ILE A 80 -7.09 4.57 12.66
N PHE A 81 -6.21 4.33 13.62
CA PHE A 81 -5.68 3.02 13.92
C PHE A 81 -6.00 2.65 15.38
N VAL A 82 -6.74 1.58 15.58
CA VAL A 82 -7.16 1.12 16.90
C VAL A 82 -6.54 -0.23 17.19
N LEU A 83 -5.92 -0.36 18.36
CA LEU A 83 -5.43 -1.61 18.91
C LEU A 83 -6.17 -1.90 20.22
N ASN A 84 -6.65 -3.14 20.38
CA ASN A 84 -7.33 -3.59 21.59
C ASN A 84 -8.42 -2.62 22.09
N PRO A 85 -9.43 -2.29 21.26
CA PRO A 85 -10.43 -1.27 21.61
C PRO A 85 -11.18 -1.62 22.90
N PRO A 86 -11.51 -0.65 23.78
CA PRO A 86 -12.35 -0.90 24.93
C PRO A 86 -13.78 -1.26 24.53
N SER A 87 -14.53 -1.96 25.40
CA SER A 87 -15.89 -2.42 25.12
C SER A 87 -16.94 -1.31 25.09
N ASP A 88 -16.67 -0.19 25.74
CA ASP A 88 -17.57 0.95 25.92
C ASP A 88 -17.28 2.12 24.97
N ASN A 89 -16.61 1.86 23.84
CA ASN A 89 -16.38 2.87 22.82
C ASN A 89 -17.61 3.03 21.90
N GLY A 90 -17.90 4.24 21.50
CA GLY A 90 -19.01 4.54 20.55
C GLY A 90 -18.70 4.29 19.07
N PHE A 91 -17.52 3.75 18.73
CA PHE A 91 -17.02 3.64 17.36
C PHE A 91 -17.20 2.26 16.75
N ILE A 92 -16.99 1.20 17.54
CA ILE A 92 -17.07 -0.21 17.12
C ILE A 92 -17.80 -1.01 18.18
N ASP A 93 -18.59 -2.00 17.75
CA ASP A 93 -19.22 -2.96 18.65
C ASP A 93 -18.21 -4.03 19.05
N VAL A 94 -17.80 -4.00 20.32
CA VAL A 94 -16.77 -4.86 20.91
C VAL A 94 -17.42 -5.83 21.88
N GLY A 95 -17.35 -7.12 21.56
CA GLY A 95 -17.82 -8.22 22.40
C GLY A 95 -16.82 -8.65 23.48
N GLU A 96 -16.97 -9.87 23.94
CA GLU A 96 -16.12 -10.46 24.97
C GLU A 96 -14.72 -10.79 24.46
N THR A 97 -13.76 -10.92 25.38
CA THR A 97 -12.41 -11.42 25.07
C THR A 97 -12.43 -12.94 24.99
N LYS A 98 -12.02 -13.48 23.84
CA LYS A 98 -11.91 -14.92 23.59
C LYS A 98 -10.47 -15.38 23.75
N GLN A 99 -10.27 -16.46 24.51
CA GLN A 99 -8.98 -17.16 24.59
C GLN A 99 -8.78 -18.01 23.34
N LEU A 100 -7.67 -17.83 22.64
CA LEU A 100 -7.39 -18.45 21.35
C LEU A 100 -6.24 -19.45 21.43
N ASN A 101 -5.06 -19.01 21.86
CA ASN A 101 -3.84 -19.82 21.98
C ASN A 101 -3.51 -20.64 20.71
N CYS A 102 -3.66 -20.02 19.55
CA CYS A 102 -3.48 -20.66 18.25
C CYS A 102 -2.75 -19.73 17.25
N TYR A 103 -2.43 -20.27 16.08
CA TYR A 103 -1.89 -19.47 14.99
C TYR A 103 -2.98 -18.64 14.31
N SER A 104 -2.59 -17.44 13.94
CA SER A 104 -3.40 -16.63 13.02
C SER A 104 -3.34 -17.19 11.61
N GLU A 105 -4.39 -16.94 10.84
CA GLU A 105 -4.48 -17.23 9.42
C GLU A 105 -4.86 -15.94 8.69
N GLY A 106 -4.19 -15.64 7.59
CA GLY A 106 -4.53 -14.45 6.81
C GLY A 106 -3.63 -14.23 5.62
N SER A 107 -4.11 -13.38 4.73
CA SER A 107 -3.38 -12.86 3.59
C SER A 107 -3.50 -11.35 3.61
N THR A 108 -2.37 -10.67 3.49
CA THR A 108 -2.29 -9.21 3.54
C THR A 108 -1.17 -8.70 2.66
N ASP A 109 -1.38 -7.57 2.02
CA ASP A 109 -0.34 -6.83 1.30
C ASP A 109 0.58 -6.02 2.23
N LEU A 110 0.26 -6.00 3.53
CA LEU A 110 1.07 -5.32 4.54
C LEU A 110 2.40 -6.03 4.85
N THR A 111 2.58 -7.27 4.38
CA THR A 111 3.83 -8.02 4.55
C THR A 111 4.44 -8.40 3.21
N SER A 112 5.77 -8.52 3.15
CA SER A 112 6.50 -8.86 1.92
C SER A 112 6.15 -10.22 1.33
N GLY A 113 5.60 -11.14 2.15
CA GLY A 113 5.26 -12.50 1.74
C GLY A 113 3.78 -12.70 1.40
N GLY A 114 2.93 -11.68 1.52
CA GLY A 114 1.49 -11.80 1.31
C GLY A 114 0.76 -12.66 2.34
N THR A 115 1.47 -13.20 3.33
CA THR A 115 0.92 -13.99 4.44
C THR A 115 1.38 -13.43 5.76
N LEU A 116 0.49 -13.43 6.75
CA LEU A 116 0.78 -13.02 8.11
C LEU A 116 0.38 -14.16 9.06
N GLN A 117 1.36 -14.79 9.68
CA GLN A 117 1.15 -15.88 10.62
C GLN A 117 1.89 -15.61 11.93
N PHE A 118 1.16 -15.55 13.02
CA PHE A 118 1.68 -15.35 14.38
C PHE A 118 0.83 -16.11 15.39
N ILE A 119 1.36 -16.34 16.59
CA ILE A 119 0.62 -16.94 17.70
C ILE A 119 -0.10 -15.84 18.46
N ILE A 120 -1.38 -16.07 18.74
CA ILE A 120 -2.23 -15.16 19.51
C ILE A 120 -2.81 -15.88 20.72
N SER A 121 -2.73 -15.26 21.90
CA SER A 121 -3.28 -15.81 23.14
C SER A 121 -4.75 -15.51 23.28
N GLU A 122 -5.15 -14.27 23.01
CA GLU A 122 -6.52 -13.80 23.17
C GLU A 122 -6.81 -12.60 22.25
N ALA A 123 -8.06 -12.43 21.86
CA ALA A 123 -8.55 -11.29 21.12
C ALA A 123 -10.00 -10.99 21.49
N LYS A 124 -10.44 -9.77 21.21
CA LYS A 124 -11.84 -9.36 21.40
C LYS A 124 -12.68 -9.80 20.22
N GLU A 125 -13.86 -10.31 20.50
CA GLU A 125 -14.85 -10.60 19.47
C GLU A 125 -15.42 -9.28 18.96
N ILE A 126 -15.14 -8.96 17.70
CA ILE A 126 -15.66 -7.76 17.03
C ILE A 126 -16.41 -8.20 15.78
N THR A 127 -17.67 -7.78 15.69
CA THR A 127 -18.42 -7.95 14.45
C THR A 127 -17.79 -7.10 13.37
N ARG A 128 -17.33 -7.73 12.28
CA ARG A 128 -16.69 -7.02 11.16
C ARG A 128 -17.62 -5.93 10.61
N PRO A 129 -17.24 -4.66 10.67
CA PRO A 129 -18.00 -3.58 10.05
C PRO A 129 -18.13 -3.76 8.52
N SER A 130 -19.21 -3.27 7.94
CA SER A 130 -19.48 -3.42 6.50
C SER A 130 -18.42 -2.76 5.60
N TRP A 131 -17.77 -1.73 6.09
CA TRP A 131 -16.70 -1.00 5.40
C TRP A 131 -15.33 -1.69 5.49
N ALA A 132 -15.15 -2.67 6.39
CA ALA A 132 -13.85 -3.28 6.65
C ALA A 132 -13.67 -4.62 5.93
N VAL A 133 -12.44 -4.87 5.48
CA VAL A 133 -11.95 -6.16 5.01
C VAL A 133 -11.14 -6.80 6.13
N THR A 134 -11.33 -8.10 6.34
CA THR A 134 -10.54 -8.86 7.31
C THR A 134 -9.25 -9.36 6.65
N GLU A 135 -8.11 -8.97 7.21
CA GLU A 135 -6.77 -9.35 6.75
C GLU A 135 -6.27 -10.62 7.45
N SER A 136 -6.66 -10.81 8.72
CA SER A 136 -6.23 -11.95 9.53
C SER A 136 -7.31 -12.38 10.50
N THR A 137 -7.39 -13.69 10.73
CA THR A 137 -8.32 -14.34 11.68
C THR A 137 -7.59 -15.37 12.52
N ALA A 138 -8.17 -15.76 13.66
CA ALA A 138 -7.79 -16.94 14.42
C ALA A 138 -9.03 -17.58 14.99
N ASP A 139 -9.22 -18.89 14.79
CA ASP A 139 -10.40 -19.65 15.24
C ASP A 139 -11.73 -18.93 14.89
N GLY A 140 -11.80 -18.34 13.69
CA GLY A 140 -12.96 -17.60 13.19
C GLY A 140 -13.13 -16.18 13.76
N VAL A 141 -12.28 -15.73 14.69
CA VAL A 141 -12.27 -14.37 15.22
C VAL A 141 -11.44 -13.46 14.32
N PRO A 142 -11.98 -12.33 13.80
CA PRO A 142 -11.19 -11.35 13.09
C PRO A 142 -10.12 -10.73 14.00
N LEU A 143 -8.86 -10.74 13.57
CA LEU A 143 -7.74 -10.17 14.31
C LEU A 143 -7.34 -8.79 13.78
N ILE A 144 -7.24 -8.66 12.45
CA ILE A 144 -6.84 -7.44 11.78
C ILE A 144 -7.88 -7.14 10.71
N MET A 145 -8.42 -5.94 10.77
CA MET A 145 -9.42 -5.44 9.81
C MET A 145 -9.04 -4.03 9.38
N ARG A 146 -9.18 -3.71 8.09
CA ARG A 146 -9.00 -2.35 7.59
C ARG A 146 -9.97 -2.01 6.47
N GLY A 147 -10.16 -0.72 6.25
CA GLY A 147 -11.02 -0.20 5.19
C GLY A 147 -11.25 1.29 5.35
N GLU A 148 -12.27 1.79 4.66
CA GLU A 148 -12.63 3.20 4.72
C GLU A 148 -14.04 3.36 5.32
N ASN A 149 -14.10 4.05 6.44
CA ASN A 149 -15.35 4.40 7.11
C ASN A 149 -15.71 5.84 6.79
N ASN A 150 -16.71 6.06 5.93
CA ASN A 150 -17.12 7.39 5.46
C ASN A 150 -15.95 8.24 4.89
N GLY A 151 -15.04 7.61 4.13
CA GLY A 151 -13.87 8.26 3.56
C GLY A 151 -12.67 8.34 4.50
N GLN A 152 -12.80 7.91 5.76
CA GLN A 152 -11.73 7.88 6.74
C GLN A 152 -11.09 6.50 6.77
N LYS A 153 -9.81 6.39 6.43
CA LYS A 153 -9.07 5.13 6.51
C LYS A 153 -8.98 4.68 7.97
N THR A 154 -9.39 3.45 8.20
CA THR A 154 -9.47 2.88 9.53
C THR A 154 -8.88 1.48 9.54
N CYS A 155 -8.03 1.18 10.52
CA CYS A 155 -7.52 -0.16 10.81
C CYS A 155 -7.79 -0.53 12.26
N ILE A 156 -8.16 -1.78 12.50
CA ILE A 156 -8.49 -2.30 13.82
C ILE A 156 -7.70 -3.58 14.05
N PHE A 157 -6.92 -3.61 15.13
CA PHE A 157 -6.39 -4.82 15.73
C PHE A 157 -7.26 -5.16 16.94
N THR A 158 -7.91 -6.30 16.90
CA THR A 158 -8.87 -6.71 17.94
C THR A 158 -8.20 -7.18 19.24
N PHE A 159 -6.88 -7.12 19.31
CA PHE A 159 -6.06 -7.63 20.39
C PHE A 159 -4.97 -6.67 20.82
N ASP A 160 -4.48 -6.83 22.04
CA ASP A 160 -3.24 -6.22 22.48
C ASP A 160 -2.07 -6.97 21.85
N ILE A 161 -1.17 -6.25 21.17
CA ILE A 161 -0.03 -6.89 20.50
C ILE A 161 0.88 -7.64 21.46
N HIS A 162 0.90 -7.29 22.77
CA HIS A 162 1.63 -8.02 23.81
C HIS A 162 1.06 -9.41 24.10
N ASN A 163 -0.19 -9.69 23.69
CA ASN A 163 -0.85 -11.00 23.80
C ASN A 163 -0.54 -11.89 22.59
N SER A 164 0.50 -11.55 21.81
CA SER A 164 0.94 -12.28 20.63
C SER A 164 2.46 -12.27 20.47
N ASP A 165 3.00 -13.14 19.65
CA ASP A 165 4.40 -13.09 19.23
C ASP A 165 4.64 -12.17 18.00
N LEU A 166 3.59 -11.56 17.47
CA LEU A 166 3.64 -10.66 16.32
C LEU A 166 4.74 -9.59 16.43
N PRO A 167 4.91 -8.87 17.56
CA PRO A 167 5.95 -7.84 17.69
C PRO A 167 7.38 -8.37 17.61
N LEU A 168 7.57 -9.67 17.78
CA LEU A 168 8.87 -10.34 17.73
C LEU A 168 9.23 -10.83 16.32
N LEU A 169 8.26 -10.82 15.41
CA LEU A 169 8.48 -11.22 14.03
C LEU A 169 9.15 -10.09 13.24
N LYS A 170 10.04 -10.47 12.31
CA LYS A 170 10.68 -9.52 11.38
C LYS A 170 9.68 -8.77 10.50
N ASP A 171 8.50 -9.34 10.30
CA ASP A 171 7.44 -8.78 9.48
C ASP A 171 6.66 -7.67 10.20
N PHE A 172 6.73 -7.57 11.53
CA PHE A 172 6.02 -6.55 12.30
C PHE A 172 6.44 -5.11 11.94
N PRO A 173 7.73 -4.75 11.95
CA PRO A 173 8.13 -3.39 11.54
C PRO A 173 7.75 -3.09 10.08
N VAL A 174 7.85 -4.07 9.19
CA VAL A 174 7.46 -3.93 7.77
C VAL A 174 5.96 -3.70 7.65
N MET A 175 5.17 -4.44 8.42
CA MET A 175 3.71 -4.30 8.46
C MET A 175 3.30 -2.91 8.97
N ILE A 176 3.92 -2.42 10.04
CA ILE A 176 3.61 -1.08 10.57
C ILE A 176 4.04 0.01 9.59
N TYR A 177 5.17 -0.14 8.91
CA TYR A 177 5.61 0.76 7.84
C TYR A 177 4.60 0.80 6.68
N ASN A 178 4.24 -0.36 6.13
CA ASN A 178 3.29 -0.46 5.03
C ASN A 178 1.88 0.02 5.44
N LEU A 179 1.48 -0.25 6.68
CA LEU A 179 0.22 0.25 7.22
C LEU A 179 0.24 1.79 7.35
N THR A 180 1.35 2.36 7.81
CA THR A 180 1.51 3.83 7.87
C THR A 180 1.49 4.45 6.47
N ASP A 181 2.14 3.82 5.49
CA ASP A 181 2.09 4.27 4.09
C ASP A 181 0.68 4.13 3.50
N TRP A 182 -0.04 3.06 3.83
CA TRP A 182 -1.44 2.93 3.44
C TRP A 182 -2.33 4.03 4.03
N PHE A 183 -2.12 4.41 5.29
CA PHE A 183 -2.82 5.53 5.92
C PHE A 183 -2.46 6.86 5.26
N LEU A 184 -1.18 7.08 5.03
CA LEU A 184 -0.58 8.36 4.66
C LEU A 184 0.28 8.23 3.39
N PRO A 185 -0.31 7.81 2.25
CA PRO A 185 0.45 7.61 1.03
C PRO A 185 1.14 8.89 0.56
N GLY A 186 2.35 8.72 0.05
CA GLY A 186 3.16 9.82 -0.47
C GLY A 186 3.88 10.66 0.59
N ARG A 187 3.76 10.32 1.89
CA ARG A 187 4.53 10.98 2.96
C ARG A 187 5.97 10.49 3.03
N THR A 188 6.22 9.30 2.55
CA THR A 188 7.55 8.67 2.52
C THR A 188 8.46 9.22 1.41
N GLY A 189 8.06 10.29 0.69
CA GLY A 189 8.84 10.86 -0.42
C GLY A 189 8.83 10.02 -1.69
N ILE A 190 7.96 9.03 -1.78
CA ILE A 190 7.81 8.18 -2.96
C ILE A 190 7.23 9.00 -4.12
N GLN A 191 7.79 8.81 -5.29
CA GLN A 191 7.38 9.45 -6.53
C GLN A 191 5.92 9.12 -6.83
N THR A 192 5.09 10.14 -6.92
CA THR A 192 3.70 9.98 -7.34
C THR A 192 3.64 10.14 -8.86
N VAL A 193 3.57 9.02 -9.55
CA VAL A 193 3.40 8.95 -11.00
C VAL A 193 2.08 8.26 -11.28
N THR A 194 1.28 8.84 -12.18
CA THR A 194 0.02 8.25 -12.63
C THR A 194 -0.13 8.48 -14.14
N HIS A 195 -1.17 7.95 -14.76
CA HIS A 195 -1.39 8.07 -16.20
C HIS A 195 -2.60 8.97 -16.50
N CYS A 196 -2.64 9.49 -17.73
CA CYS A 196 -3.78 10.25 -18.21
C CYS A 196 -5.05 9.41 -18.13
N GLY A 197 -6.12 10.01 -17.57
CA GLY A 197 -7.38 9.32 -17.33
C GLY A 197 -7.50 8.61 -15.98
N ASP A 198 -6.39 8.41 -15.27
CA ASP A 198 -6.41 7.89 -13.91
C ASP A 198 -6.93 8.94 -12.93
N LYS A 199 -7.48 8.47 -11.83
CA LYS A 199 -7.89 9.33 -10.74
C LYS A 199 -6.71 9.66 -9.84
N LEU A 200 -6.51 10.95 -9.56
CA LEU A 200 -5.57 11.38 -8.52
C LEU A 200 -6.21 11.17 -7.15
N ASN A 201 -5.63 10.31 -6.36
CA ASN A 201 -6.00 10.17 -4.95
C ASN A 201 -5.33 11.29 -4.16
N ILE A 202 -6.10 12.34 -3.85
CA ILE A 202 -5.62 13.48 -3.07
C ILE A 202 -5.93 13.23 -1.62
N GLN A 203 -4.91 12.89 -0.83
CA GLN A 203 -5.06 12.89 0.61
C GLN A 203 -4.92 14.30 1.15
N SER A 204 -5.97 14.78 1.78
CA SER A 204 -5.92 16.02 2.52
C SER A 204 -5.12 15.85 3.81
N LEU A 205 -4.40 16.90 4.18
CA LEU A 205 -3.88 17.07 5.53
C LEU A 205 -5.05 17.34 6.48
N ALA A 206 -4.97 16.87 7.71
CA ALA A 206 -5.96 17.19 8.75
C ALA A 206 -6.14 18.71 8.97
N SER A 207 -5.10 19.48 8.66
CA SER A 207 -5.08 20.94 8.75
C SER A 207 -5.69 21.64 7.52
N ALA A 208 -5.97 20.95 6.43
CA ALA A 208 -6.42 21.58 5.19
C ALA A 208 -7.89 22.02 5.27
N GLU A 209 -8.15 23.29 5.08
CA GLU A 209 -9.50 23.85 4.93
C GLU A 209 -9.96 23.83 3.48
N LYS A 210 -9.01 23.97 2.55
CA LYS A 210 -9.30 24.03 1.12
C LYS A 210 -8.18 23.37 0.32
N ILE A 211 -8.59 22.66 -0.73
CA ILE A 211 -7.66 22.03 -1.67
C ILE A 211 -7.92 22.57 -3.07
N ARG A 212 -6.86 23.00 -3.76
CA ARG A 212 -6.91 23.37 -5.17
C ARG A 212 -5.98 22.47 -5.96
N VAL A 213 -6.41 22.09 -7.15
CA VAL A 213 -5.58 21.38 -8.13
C VAL A 213 -5.38 22.31 -9.31
N SER A 214 -4.11 22.56 -9.67
CA SER A 214 -3.72 23.25 -10.89
C SER A 214 -3.25 22.23 -11.91
N ASP A 215 -3.83 22.24 -13.10
CA ASP A 215 -3.44 21.37 -14.21
C ASP A 215 -2.15 21.89 -14.90
N PRO A 216 -1.59 21.15 -15.89
CA PRO A 216 -0.39 21.57 -16.61
C PRO A 216 -0.53 22.89 -17.36
N GLU A 217 -1.75 23.30 -17.74
CA GLU A 217 -2.03 24.58 -18.40
C GLU A 217 -2.17 25.73 -17.39
N GLY A 218 -2.22 25.45 -16.08
CA GLY A 218 -2.38 26.44 -15.02
C GLY A 218 -3.83 26.75 -14.65
N ASN A 219 -4.80 25.97 -15.15
CA ASN A 219 -6.18 26.11 -14.72
C ASN A 219 -6.35 25.54 -13.32
N GLU A 220 -6.97 26.29 -12.42
CA GLU A 220 -7.18 25.86 -11.04
C GLU A 220 -8.60 25.39 -10.81
N ARG A 221 -8.75 24.27 -10.11
CA ARG A 221 -10.04 23.75 -9.64
C ARG A 221 -10.00 23.48 -8.15
N THR A 222 -11.06 23.85 -7.46
CA THR A 222 -11.21 23.55 -6.03
C THR A 222 -11.84 22.17 -5.84
N VAL A 223 -11.19 21.35 -5.01
CA VAL A 223 -11.73 20.07 -4.56
C VAL A 223 -12.60 20.32 -3.34
N ALA A 224 -13.83 19.84 -3.38
CA ALA A 224 -14.82 20.09 -2.33
C ALA A 224 -14.66 19.12 -1.15
N PRO A 225 -14.93 19.55 0.10
CA PRO A 225 -15.02 18.65 1.24
C PRO A 225 -16.22 17.68 1.08
N PRO A 226 -16.30 16.58 1.86
CA PRO A 226 -15.50 16.27 3.06
C PRO A 226 -14.10 15.76 2.72
N PHE A 227 -13.16 16.04 3.61
CA PHE A 227 -11.80 15.53 3.55
C PHE A 227 -11.65 14.31 4.51
N PRO A 228 -10.73 13.37 4.23
CA PRO A 228 -9.90 13.23 3.05
C PRO A 228 -10.76 12.95 1.81
N THR A 229 -10.56 13.73 0.76
CA THR A 229 -11.31 13.44 -0.42
C THR A 229 -10.59 12.51 -1.29
N ALA A 230 -11.45 11.99 -1.80
CA ALA A 230 -11.57 11.30 -2.97
C ALA A 230 -11.00 12.03 -4.20
N ASP A 231 -10.79 11.39 -5.11
CA ASP A 231 -10.64 11.33 -6.54
C ASP A 231 -10.79 12.67 -7.29
N TYR A 232 -9.69 13.27 -7.66
CA TYR A 232 -9.67 14.21 -8.77
C TYR A 232 -9.52 13.43 -10.08
N SER A 233 -10.51 13.51 -10.96
CA SER A 233 -10.60 12.67 -12.17
C SER A 233 -10.30 13.40 -13.49
N ASP A 234 -9.94 14.67 -13.44
CA ASP A 234 -9.66 15.46 -14.65
C ASP A 234 -8.16 15.51 -14.97
N THR A 235 -7.62 14.35 -15.30
CA THR A 235 -6.21 14.10 -15.62
C THR A 235 -6.04 13.83 -17.11
N THR A 236 -6.63 14.69 -17.96
CA THR A 236 -6.67 14.47 -19.40
C THR A 236 -5.36 14.78 -20.11
N GLU A 237 -4.48 15.56 -19.48
CA GLU A 237 -3.24 16.01 -20.07
C GLU A 237 -2.02 15.49 -19.32
N ALA A 238 -0.99 15.07 -20.06
CA ALA A 238 0.28 14.69 -19.48
C ALA A 238 1.05 15.94 -19.03
N GLY A 239 1.65 15.86 -17.83
CA GLY A 239 2.38 16.98 -17.25
C GLY A 239 2.36 16.98 -15.73
N PHE A 240 2.64 18.13 -15.15
CA PHE A 240 2.66 18.30 -13.70
C PHE A 240 1.36 18.93 -13.21
N TYR A 241 0.66 18.18 -12.33
CA TYR A 241 -0.48 18.66 -11.56
C TYR A 241 0.01 19.11 -10.19
N LYS A 242 -0.36 20.33 -9.79
CA LYS A 242 -0.02 20.88 -8.48
C LYS A 242 -1.24 20.81 -7.58
N VAL A 243 -1.09 20.13 -6.46
CA VAL A 243 -2.11 20.07 -5.41
C VAL A 243 -1.69 21.04 -4.31
N ILE A 244 -2.51 22.05 -4.07
CA ILE A 244 -2.25 23.14 -3.12
C ILE A 244 -3.24 23.01 -1.98
N PHE A 245 -2.71 22.82 -0.77
CA PHE A 245 -3.47 22.73 0.47
C PHE A 245 -3.42 24.09 1.18
N GLU A 246 -4.55 24.70 1.44
CA GLU A 246 -4.69 25.90 2.25
C GLU A 246 -5.09 25.45 3.67
N ASN A 247 -4.21 25.64 4.64
CA ASN A 247 -4.38 25.18 6.01
C ASN A 247 -5.15 26.22 6.85
N SER A 248 -5.78 25.78 7.95
CA SER A 248 -6.51 26.62 8.89
C SER A 248 -5.66 27.70 9.59
N ASP A 249 -4.34 27.50 9.65
CA ASP A 249 -3.39 28.46 10.18
C ASP A 249 -2.92 29.51 9.15
N GLY A 250 -3.46 29.45 7.92
CA GLY A 250 -3.11 30.32 6.81
C GLY A 250 -1.82 29.91 6.06
N SER A 251 -1.18 28.81 6.44
CA SER A 251 -0.08 28.23 5.69
C SER A 251 -0.58 27.53 4.43
N THR A 252 0.32 27.35 3.46
CA THR A 252 0.01 26.57 2.24
C THR A 252 1.07 25.52 2.03
N ASP A 253 0.62 24.29 1.74
CA ASP A 253 1.46 23.20 1.33
C ASP A 253 1.19 22.87 -0.14
N GLU A 254 2.23 22.44 -0.85
CA GLU A 254 2.13 22.07 -2.28
C GLU A 254 2.71 20.69 -2.52
N THR A 255 1.99 19.88 -3.28
CA THR A 255 2.46 18.58 -3.78
C THR A 255 2.34 18.56 -5.29
N VAL A 256 3.35 18.06 -5.98
CA VAL A 256 3.36 17.92 -7.44
C VAL A 256 3.20 16.46 -7.81
N ILE A 257 2.23 16.16 -8.68
CA ILE A 257 1.96 14.83 -9.20
C ILE A 257 2.32 14.83 -10.68
N ALA A 258 3.12 13.85 -11.12
CA ALA A 258 3.45 13.67 -12.52
C ALA A 258 2.41 12.75 -13.18
N VAL A 259 1.76 13.25 -14.23
CA VAL A 259 0.82 12.50 -15.05
C VAL A 259 1.44 12.23 -16.40
N ASN A 260 1.54 10.97 -16.80
CA ASN A 260 2.14 10.56 -18.06
C ASN A 260 1.08 10.05 -19.05
N ALA A 261 1.39 10.13 -20.34
CA ALA A 261 0.59 9.43 -21.34
C ALA A 261 0.68 7.90 -21.10
N GLU A 262 -0.41 7.18 -21.35
CA GLU A 262 -0.43 5.73 -21.28
C GLU A 262 0.24 5.16 -22.52
N THR A 263 1.44 4.59 -22.37
CA THR A 263 2.24 4.05 -23.48
C THR A 263 2.08 2.53 -23.65
N ASP A 264 1.47 1.86 -22.70
CA ASP A 264 1.38 0.38 -22.68
C ASP A 264 0.52 -0.21 -23.82
N GLY A 265 -0.38 0.60 -24.44
CA GLY A 265 -1.22 0.16 -25.56
C GLY A 265 -0.56 0.26 -26.93
N GLU A 266 0.49 1.08 -27.11
CA GLU A 266 1.09 1.33 -28.42
C GLU A 266 2.09 0.26 -28.87
N SER A 267 2.68 -0.47 -27.93
CA SER A 267 3.55 -1.62 -28.23
C SER A 267 2.84 -2.77 -28.96
N GLU A 268 1.50 -2.82 -28.94
CA GLU A 268 0.74 -3.83 -29.68
C GLU A 268 0.50 -3.48 -31.16
N LEU A 269 0.68 -2.23 -31.57
CA LEU A 269 0.55 -1.84 -32.99
C LEU A 269 1.58 -2.54 -33.89
N SER A 270 2.77 -2.84 -33.38
CA SER A 270 3.77 -3.62 -34.11
C SER A 270 3.30 -5.07 -34.37
N ALA A 271 2.42 -5.63 -33.52
CA ALA A 271 1.82 -6.94 -33.73
C ALA A 271 0.69 -6.90 -34.79
N LEU A 272 -0.04 -5.80 -34.89
CA LEU A 272 -1.09 -5.60 -35.90
C LEU A 272 -0.52 -5.33 -37.30
N PHE A 273 0.57 -4.59 -37.43
CA PHE A 273 1.26 -4.38 -38.70
C PHE A 273 2.11 -5.57 -39.15
N GLY A 274 2.37 -6.55 -38.26
CA GLY A 274 3.05 -7.80 -38.59
C GLY A 274 2.15 -8.86 -39.24
N GLN A 275 0.82 -8.69 -39.22
CA GLN A 275 -0.12 -9.69 -39.76
C GLN A 275 -0.55 -9.46 -41.22
N ASP A 276 -0.26 -8.29 -41.83
CA ASP A 276 -0.66 -8.02 -43.23
C ASP A 276 0.38 -8.40 -44.30
N LYS A 277 1.31 -9.35 -44.02
CA LYS A 277 2.20 -9.94 -45.00
C LYS A 277 2.04 -11.45 -45.16
N GLU A 278 0.83 -11.97 -45.09
CA GLU A 278 0.47 -13.25 -45.71
C GLU A 278 -0.30 -13.03 -47.00
N GLY A 279 0.37 -12.41 -47.96
CA GLY A 279 0.01 -12.34 -49.34
C GLY A 279 1.08 -13.04 -50.19
N ASN A 280 0.97 -14.36 -50.29
CA ASN A 280 1.39 -15.15 -51.43
C ASN A 280 2.84 -14.96 -51.99
N SER A 281 3.80 -15.70 -51.41
CA SER A 281 4.89 -16.28 -52.21
C SER A 281 5.45 -17.53 -51.54
N GLY A 282 5.17 -18.68 -52.12
CA GLY A 282 5.74 -19.96 -51.78
C GLY A 282 7.27 -19.92 -51.93
N ALA A 283 7.96 -19.91 -50.80
CA ALA A 283 9.33 -20.36 -50.71
C ALA A 283 9.47 -21.03 -49.32
N ALA A 284 9.64 -22.34 -49.34
CA ALA A 284 9.90 -23.16 -48.19
C ALA A 284 11.13 -22.62 -47.45
N SER A 285 10.91 -21.98 -46.31
CA SER A 285 11.95 -21.69 -45.32
C SER A 285 12.40 -23.01 -44.72
N LYS A 286 13.58 -23.48 -45.13
CA LYS A 286 14.28 -24.61 -44.47
C LYS A 286 14.44 -24.24 -43.00
N GLY A 287 13.74 -25.01 -42.15
CA GLY A 287 13.88 -24.91 -40.71
C GLY A 287 15.35 -25.14 -40.31
N GLY A 288 16.03 -24.06 -39.93
CA GLY A 288 17.34 -24.18 -39.30
C GLY A 288 17.15 -24.82 -37.93
N VAL A 289 17.69 -26.03 -37.75
CA VAL A 289 17.76 -26.66 -36.42
C VAL A 289 18.60 -25.73 -35.54
N GLY A 290 17.98 -25.14 -34.53
CA GLY A 290 18.66 -24.19 -33.65
C GLY A 290 19.90 -24.85 -32.99
N LEU A 291 21.03 -24.15 -33.03
CA LEU A 291 22.32 -24.63 -32.48
C LEU A 291 22.19 -25.17 -31.04
N MET A 292 21.25 -24.60 -30.27
CA MET A 292 20.91 -25.05 -28.92
C MET A 292 20.32 -26.45 -28.88
N GLY A 293 19.47 -26.83 -29.84
CA GLY A 293 18.89 -28.20 -29.92
C GLY A 293 19.96 -29.27 -30.21
N ILE A 294 20.94 -28.94 -31.03
CA ILE A 294 22.04 -29.86 -31.37
C ILE A 294 22.94 -30.01 -30.12
N LEU A 295 23.27 -28.95 -29.42
CA LEU A 295 24.09 -28.97 -28.21
C LEU A 295 23.45 -29.76 -27.05
N THR A 296 22.13 -29.64 -26.88
CA THR A 296 21.40 -30.44 -25.88
C THR A 296 21.40 -31.92 -26.19
N ILE A 297 21.23 -32.29 -27.45
CA ILE A 297 21.29 -33.74 -27.89
C ILE A 297 22.72 -34.31 -27.63
N ILE A 298 23.77 -33.55 -27.96
CA ILE A 298 25.15 -33.99 -27.74
C ILE A 298 25.43 -34.20 -26.26
N ALA A 299 24.95 -33.24 -25.39
CA ALA A 299 25.11 -33.32 -23.94
C ALA A 299 24.40 -34.58 -23.36
N VAL A 300 23.20 -34.88 -23.82
CA VAL A 300 22.45 -36.08 -23.38
C VAL A 300 23.17 -37.37 -23.82
N ILE A 301 23.67 -37.43 -25.07
CA ILE A 301 24.46 -38.57 -25.54
C ILE A 301 25.73 -38.78 -24.72
N ALA A 302 26.46 -37.71 -24.38
CA ALA A 302 27.66 -37.77 -23.54
C ALA A 302 27.35 -38.32 -22.13
N LEU A 303 26.26 -37.85 -21.50
CA LEU A 303 25.81 -38.37 -20.21
C LEU A 303 25.40 -39.84 -20.25
N LEU A 304 24.72 -40.26 -21.31
CA LEU A 304 24.35 -41.66 -21.50
C LEU A 304 25.58 -42.54 -21.72
N ALA A 305 26.60 -42.09 -22.46
CA ALA A 305 27.84 -42.79 -22.68
C ALA A 305 28.64 -42.92 -21.37
N GLU A 306 28.74 -41.84 -20.56
CA GLU A 306 29.37 -41.90 -19.26
C GLU A 306 28.69 -42.88 -18.31
N TRP A 307 27.35 -42.82 -18.27
CA TRP A 307 26.53 -43.73 -17.49
C TRP A 307 26.76 -45.21 -17.93
N TRP A 308 26.79 -45.44 -19.24
CA TRP A 308 27.01 -46.80 -19.80
C TRP A 308 28.40 -47.33 -19.44
N VAL A 309 29.46 -46.55 -19.60
CA VAL A 309 30.83 -46.90 -19.22
C VAL A 309 30.94 -47.18 -17.71
N LYS A 310 30.31 -46.34 -16.89
CA LYS A 310 30.31 -46.50 -15.42
C LYS A 310 29.54 -47.73 -14.95
N TYR A 311 28.46 -48.02 -15.61
CA TYR A 311 27.56 -49.15 -15.27
C TYR A 311 28.13 -50.48 -15.78
N TYR A 312 28.64 -50.55 -17.02
CA TYR A 312 29.13 -51.77 -17.62
C TYR A 312 30.67 -51.99 -17.49
N GLY A 313 31.44 -50.90 -17.37
CA GLY A 313 32.89 -50.99 -17.19
C GLY A 313 33.33 -51.57 -15.83
N ASN A 314 32.46 -51.49 -14.81
CA ASN A 314 32.71 -52.03 -13.46
C ASN A 314 32.26 -53.49 -13.28
N LYS A 315 31.78 -54.17 -14.32
CA LYS A 315 31.30 -55.56 -14.27
C LYS A 315 32.35 -56.58 -14.71
N HIS A 316 33.55 -56.13 -15.07
CA HIS A 316 34.68 -56.96 -15.53
C HIS A 316 35.97 -56.64 -14.73
N ARG A 317 35.85 -56.30 -13.45
CA ARG A 317 36.96 -56.40 -12.49
C ARG A 317 36.58 -57.30 -11.33
#